data_9551d6c0c2971803be2ad0e4862978db
#
_entry.id   9551d6c0c2971803be2ad0e4862978db
#
_cell.length_a   1.000
_cell.length_b   1.000
_cell.length_c   1.000
_cell.angle_alpha   90.00
_cell.angle_beta   90.00
_cell.angle_gamma   90.00
#
_symmetry.space_group_name_H-M   'P 1'
#
loop_
_entity.id
_entity.type
_entity.pdbx_description
1 polymer ?
#
loop_
_entity_poly.entity_id
_entity_poly.type
_entity_poly.pdbx_seq_one_letter_code
_entity_poly.pdbx_strand_id
1 'polypeptide(L)'
;AIGIFYPFIGDKEIKLIGVEAAGLGLDTDQHAATISKGSLGVIHGMKTYVLQDEDGQIMPVYSISAGLDYPGVGPEHAYLHESKRASYVAITDKEAVAAFKELCLLEGIIPAIESSHAVAYALKLAPTLRKDEIIIVNLSGRGDKDINIIAREMGVELSE
;
A
#
# COMPACT_ATOMS: atom_id res chain seq x y z
N ALA A 1 -1.34 -7.67 -4.52
CA ALA A 1 -2.58 -7.71 -3.72
C ALA A 1 -3.68 -8.50 -4.41
N ILE A 2 -3.95 -8.31 -5.71
CA ILE A 2 -5.08 -8.95 -6.38
C ILE A 2 -5.07 -10.49 -6.25
N GLY A 3 -3.90 -11.12 -6.27
CA GLY A 3 -3.78 -12.58 -6.16
C GLY A 3 -4.35 -13.13 -4.86
N ILE A 4 -4.17 -12.43 -3.73
CA ILE A 4 -4.78 -12.86 -2.46
C ILE A 4 -6.26 -12.50 -2.38
N PHE A 5 -6.70 -11.45 -3.06
CA PHE A 5 -8.12 -11.06 -3.07
C PHE A 5 -8.97 -12.03 -3.89
N TYR A 6 -8.41 -12.54 -5.00
CA TYR A 6 -9.15 -13.26 -6.00
C TYR A 6 -9.98 -14.44 -5.47
N PRO A 7 -9.44 -15.36 -4.64
CA PRO A 7 -10.21 -16.47 -4.11
C PRO A 7 -11.36 -16.05 -3.19
N PHE A 8 -11.32 -14.85 -2.62
CA PHE A 8 -12.31 -14.35 -1.66
C PHE A 8 -13.28 -13.31 -2.24
N ILE A 9 -13.19 -12.99 -3.54
CA ILE A 9 -14.08 -12.00 -4.16
C ILE A 9 -15.55 -12.39 -4.00
N GLY A 10 -15.86 -13.68 -4.13
CA GLY A 10 -17.22 -14.22 -3.99
C GLY A 10 -17.72 -14.31 -2.53
N ASP A 11 -16.82 -14.33 -1.56
CA ASP A 11 -17.15 -14.49 -0.15
C ASP A 11 -17.37 -13.13 0.51
N LYS A 12 -18.63 -12.75 0.68
CA LYS A 12 -19.01 -11.43 1.20
C LYS A 12 -18.72 -11.24 2.70
N GLU A 13 -18.54 -12.31 3.45
CA GLU A 13 -18.20 -12.27 4.88
C GLU A 13 -16.74 -11.88 5.11
N ILE A 14 -15.87 -12.10 4.11
CA ILE A 14 -14.47 -11.71 4.18
C ILE A 14 -14.31 -10.27 3.69
N LYS A 15 -13.78 -9.41 4.55
CA LYS A 15 -13.42 -8.03 4.22
C LYS A 15 -12.11 -8.02 3.44
N LEU A 16 -12.09 -7.37 2.30
CA LEU A 16 -10.89 -7.14 1.49
C LEU A 16 -10.44 -5.69 1.66
N ILE A 17 -9.19 -5.50 2.07
CA ILE A 17 -8.62 -4.17 2.32
C ILE A 17 -7.32 -4.02 1.53
N GLY A 18 -7.31 -3.10 0.58
CA GLY A 18 -6.10 -2.67 -0.12
C GLY A 18 -5.46 -1.49 0.61
N VAL A 19 -4.13 -1.48 0.66
CA VAL A 19 -3.39 -0.40 1.32
C VAL A 19 -2.52 0.31 0.29
N GLU A 20 -2.72 1.61 0.16
CA GLU A 20 -2.01 2.48 -0.77
C GLU A 20 -0.90 3.26 -0.07
N ALA A 21 0.06 3.78 -0.85
CA ALA A 21 1.13 4.63 -0.34
C ALA A 21 0.67 6.09 -0.24
N ALA A 22 0.51 6.59 0.97
CA ALA A 22 0.28 8.01 1.23
C ALA A 22 1.57 8.85 1.19
N GLY A 23 2.73 8.26 0.95
CA GLY A 23 3.99 8.99 0.86
C GLY A 23 4.23 9.88 2.07
N LEU A 24 4.36 11.19 1.85
CA LEU A 24 4.51 12.19 2.90
C LEU A 24 3.16 12.69 3.48
N GLY A 25 2.03 12.22 2.96
CA GLY A 25 0.68 12.55 3.42
C GLY A 25 -0.27 12.84 2.26
N LEU A 26 -1.56 12.48 2.43
CA LEU A 26 -2.60 12.70 1.41
C LEU A 26 -2.99 14.17 1.20
N ASP A 27 -2.55 15.04 2.06
CA ASP A 27 -2.70 16.51 2.02
C ASP A 27 -1.50 17.19 1.32
N THR A 28 -0.55 16.41 0.86
CA THR A 28 0.60 16.86 0.06
C THR A 28 0.47 16.39 -1.38
N ASP A 29 1.31 16.93 -2.29
CA ASP A 29 1.44 16.41 -3.68
C ASP A 29 2.39 15.21 -3.77
N GLN A 30 2.92 14.72 -2.62
CA GLN A 30 3.90 13.66 -2.56
C GLN A 30 3.29 12.37 -2.00
N HIS A 31 2.44 11.73 -2.80
CA HIS A 31 1.82 10.44 -2.50
C HIS A 31 1.59 9.63 -3.80
N ALA A 32 1.25 8.35 -3.67
CA ALA A 32 0.86 7.47 -4.77
C ALA A 32 -0.49 6.77 -4.51
N ALA A 33 -1.36 7.39 -3.71
CA ALA A 33 -2.65 6.85 -3.32
C ALA A 33 -3.70 7.08 -4.42
N THR A 34 -3.66 6.26 -5.44
CA THR A 34 -4.39 6.42 -6.71
C THR A 34 -5.90 6.26 -6.55
N ILE A 35 -6.38 5.29 -5.76
CA ILE A 35 -7.82 5.10 -5.53
C ILE A 35 -8.36 6.19 -4.60
N SER A 36 -7.58 6.58 -3.60
CA SER A 36 -8.01 7.58 -2.60
C SER A 36 -8.05 9.01 -3.15
N LYS A 37 -7.19 9.36 -4.11
CA LYS A 37 -6.98 10.73 -4.58
C LYS A 37 -7.06 10.91 -6.10
N GLY A 38 -7.00 9.84 -6.87
CA GLY A 38 -7.06 9.89 -8.33
C GLY A 38 -8.48 10.01 -8.86
N SER A 39 -8.58 10.09 -10.17
CA SER A 39 -9.82 10.13 -10.93
C SER A 39 -9.81 9.08 -12.03
N LEU A 40 -10.98 8.79 -12.61
CA LEU A 40 -11.06 7.85 -13.73
C LEU A 40 -10.34 8.41 -14.96
N GLY A 41 -9.40 7.62 -15.47
CA GLY A 41 -8.60 7.97 -16.63
C GLY A 41 -8.18 6.74 -17.43
N VAL A 42 -7.27 6.94 -18.37
CA VAL A 42 -6.70 5.86 -19.18
C VAL A 42 -5.17 5.92 -19.09
N ILE A 43 -4.57 4.84 -18.65
CA ILE A 43 -3.12 4.66 -18.62
C ILE A 43 -2.76 3.31 -19.23
N HIS A 44 -1.74 3.25 -20.08
CA HIS A 44 -1.34 2.03 -20.82
C HIS A 44 -2.50 1.31 -21.54
N GLY A 45 -3.46 2.07 -22.06
CA GLY A 45 -4.65 1.51 -22.73
C GLY A 45 -5.71 0.92 -21.78
N MET A 46 -5.55 1.06 -20.48
CA MET A 46 -6.49 0.56 -19.48
C MET A 46 -7.29 1.72 -18.87
N LYS A 47 -8.61 1.59 -18.79
CA LYS A 47 -9.45 2.47 -18.00
C LYS A 47 -9.32 2.07 -16.52
N THR A 48 -8.88 3.01 -15.69
CA THR A 48 -8.68 2.78 -14.27
C THR A 48 -8.64 4.12 -13.51
N TYR A 49 -8.34 4.10 -12.21
CA TYR A 49 -8.00 5.30 -11.46
C TYR A 49 -6.56 5.73 -11.75
N VAL A 50 -6.36 7.02 -11.93
CA VAL A 50 -5.07 7.63 -12.26
C VAL A 50 -4.91 8.92 -11.46
N LEU A 51 -3.71 9.18 -10.96
CA LEU A 51 -3.33 10.49 -10.43
C LEU A 51 -3.05 11.41 -11.63
N GLN A 52 -3.99 12.28 -11.93
CA GLN A 52 -3.97 13.19 -13.07
C GLN A 52 -4.61 14.53 -12.71
N ASP A 53 -4.20 15.58 -13.41
CA ASP A 53 -4.77 16.92 -13.29
C ASP A 53 -6.12 17.04 -14.04
N GLU A 54 -6.68 18.27 -14.07
CA GLU A 54 -7.95 18.56 -14.73
C GLU A 54 -7.89 18.39 -16.26
N ASP A 55 -6.71 18.50 -16.84
CA ASP A 55 -6.45 18.30 -18.27
C ASP A 55 -6.14 16.84 -18.61
N GLY A 56 -6.13 15.94 -17.63
CA GLY A 56 -5.82 14.52 -17.80
C GLY A 56 -4.34 14.21 -17.91
N GLN A 57 -3.46 15.14 -17.53
CA GLN A 57 -2.03 14.90 -17.51
C GLN A 57 -1.64 14.15 -16.24
N ILE A 58 -0.78 13.15 -16.40
CA ILE A 58 -0.28 12.34 -15.28
C ILE A 58 0.51 13.24 -14.32
N MET A 59 0.11 13.24 -13.06
CA MET A 59 0.80 13.97 -12.01
C MET A 59 2.04 13.20 -11.54
N PRO A 60 3.10 13.92 -11.11
CA PRO A 60 4.18 13.29 -10.35
C PRO A 60 3.64 12.58 -9.13
N VAL A 61 4.23 11.44 -8.79
CA VAL A 61 3.88 10.67 -7.59
C VAL A 61 5.10 10.49 -6.71
N TYR A 62 4.88 10.05 -5.48
CA TYR A 62 5.96 9.78 -4.55
C TYR A 62 5.60 8.66 -3.59
N SER A 63 6.52 7.73 -3.41
CA SER A 63 6.55 6.73 -2.34
C SER A 63 7.98 6.31 -2.08
N ILE A 64 8.33 6.08 -0.82
CA ILE A 64 9.58 5.41 -0.44
C ILE A 64 9.70 4.01 -1.04
N SER A 65 8.57 3.38 -1.32
CA SER A 65 8.48 2.06 -1.93
C SER A 65 8.47 2.18 -3.45
N ALA A 66 9.53 1.73 -4.11
CA ALA A 66 9.64 1.76 -5.56
C ALA A 66 8.49 1.03 -6.28
N GLY A 67 7.97 -0.05 -5.68
CA GLY A 67 6.86 -0.81 -6.25
C GLY A 67 5.50 -0.13 -6.11
N LEU A 68 5.36 0.88 -5.23
CA LEU A 68 4.14 1.67 -5.05
C LEU A 68 4.24 3.08 -5.64
N ASP A 69 5.42 3.48 -6.11
CA ASP A 69 5.68 4.79 -6.73
C ASP A 69 5.17 4.81 -8.18
N TYR A 70 3.85 4.82 -8.33
CA TYR A 70 3.18 4.70 -9.63
C TYR A 70 1.83 5.43 -9.62
N PRO A 71 1.48 6.19 -10.69
CA PRO A 71 0.30 7.06 -10.72
C PRO A 71 -1.01 6.35 -11.07
N GLY A 72 -1.02 5.05 -11.23
CA GLY A 72 -2.18 4.27 -11.62
C GLY A 72 -2.37 3.02 -10.77
N VAL A 73 -3.50 2.36 -10.92
CA VAL A 73 -3.80 1.09 -10.25
C VAL A 73 -4.36 0.08 -11.25
N GLY A 74 -4.23 -1.20 -10.96
CA GLY A 74 -4.78 -2.25 -11.81
C GLY A 74 -6.30 -2.13 -11.96
N PRO A 75 -6.87 -2.36 -13.15
CA PRO A 75 -8.31 -2.17 -13.40
C PRO A 75 -9.21 -3.08 -12.55
N GLU A 76 -8.72 -4.24 -12.11
CA GLU A 76 -9.46 -5.09 -11.18
C GLU A 76 -9.61 -4.46 -9.80
N HIS A 77 -8.58 -3.76 -9.30
CA HIS A 77 -8.68 -2.98 -8.06
C HIS A 77 -9.66 -1.82 -8.20
N ALA A 78 -9.63 -1.13 -9.34
CA ALA A 78 -10.61 -0.08 -9.64
C ALA A 78 -12.04 -0.64 -9.62
N TYR A 79 -12.28 -1.79 -10.26
CA TYR A 79 -13.57 -2.47 -10.24
C TYR A 79 -14.01 -2.90 -8.82
N LEU A 80 -13.09 -3.46 -8.03
CA LEU A 80 -13.39 -3.87 -6.65
C LEU A 80 -13.72 -2.66 -5.75
N HIS A 81 -13.12 -1.50 -6.02
CA HIS A 81 -13.45 -0.25 -5.36
C HIS A 81 -14.85 0.24 -5.75
N GLU A 82 -15.12 0.37 -7.06
CA GLU A 82 -16.40 0.83 -7.60
C GLU A 82 -17.58 -0.05 -7.16
N SER A 83 -17.40 -1.37 -7.19
CA SER A 83 -18.39 -2.34 -6.73
C SER A 83 -18.51 -2.41 -5.21
N LYS A 84 -17.72 -1.65 -4.47
CA LYS A 84 -17.63 -1.67 -3.00
C LYS A 84 -17.32 -3.06 -2.43
N ARG A 85 -16.67 -3.92 -3.25
CA ARG A 85 -16.26 -5.24 -2.79
C ARG A 85 -15.00 -5.18 -1.92
N ALA A 86 -14.10 -4.26 -2.21
CA ALA A 86 -12.92 -4.00 -1.40
C ALA A 86 -12.89 -2.53 -0.96
N SER A 87 -12.37 -2.27 0.23
CA SER A 87 -12.04 -0.94 0.71
C SER A 87 -10.55 -0.65 0.52
N TYR A 88 -10.22 0.64 0.36
CA TYR A 88 -8.84 1.07 0.19
C TYR A 88 -8.52 2.14 1.23
N VAL A 89 -7.34 2.04 1.79
CA VAL A 89 -6.81 2.94 2.82
C VAL A 89 -5.38 3.31 2.47
N ALA A 90 -4.89 4.40 3.02
CA ALA A 90 -3.55 4.88 2.72
C ALA A 90 -2.68 4.93 3.98
N ILE A 91 -1.40 4.59 3.84
CA ILE A 91 -0.38 4.58 4.89
C ILE A 91 0.79 5.43 4.44
N THR A 92 1.30 6.28 5.32
CA THR A 92 2.47 7.12 5.07
C THR A 92 3.77 6.31 5.10
N ASP A 93 4.81 6.83 4.45
CA ASP A 93 6.14 6.22 4.45
C ASP A 93 6.68 6.04 5.88
N LYS A 94 6.47 7.02 6.75
CA LYS A 94 6.86 6.95 8.16
C LYS A 94 6.22 5.78 8.91
N GLU A 95 4.93 5.55 8.65
CA GLU A 95 4.20 4.43 9.25
C GLU A 95 4.66 3.09 8.69
N ALA A 96 4.92 3.02 7.38
CA ALA A 96 5.43 1.83 6.74
C ALA A 96 6.82 1.45 7.25
N VAL A 97 7.74 2.42 7.41
CA VAL A 97 9.08 2.21 7.98
C VAL A 97 9.00 1.76 9.46
N ALA A 98 8.10 2.34 10.25
CA ALA A 98 7.88 1.91 11.62
C ALA A 98 7.41 0.45 11.69
N ALA A 99 6.45 0.06 10.86
CA ALA A 99 5.94 -1.31 10.79
C ALA A 99 6.99 -2.30 10.26
N PHE A 100 7.81 -1.90 9.29
CA PHE A 100 8.97 -2.67 8.84
C PHE A 100 9.88 -3.03 10.02
N LYS A 101 10.29 -2.01 10.80
CA LYS A 101 11.16 -2.19 11.96
C LYS A 101 10.53 -3.10 13.01
N GLU A 102 9.26 -2.89 13.31
CA GLU A 102 8.54 -3.67 14.32
C GLU A 102 8.47 -5.14 13.92
N LEU A 103 8.15 -5.46 12.67
CA LEU A 103 8.11 -6.84 12.18
C LEU A 103 9.49 -7.51 12.23
N CYS A 104 10.56 -6.77 11.87
CA CYS A 104 11.92 -7.27 11.98
C CYS A 104 12.28 -7.63 13.43
N LEU A 105 11.93 -6.77 14.40
CA LEU A 105 12.28 -6.95 15.80
C LEU A 105 11.46 -8.06 16.48
N LEU A 106 10.18 -8.18 16.16
CA LEU A 106 9.27 -9.10 16.84
C LEU A 106 9.26 -10.49 16.21
N GLU A 107 9.35 -10.56 14.87
CA GLU A 107 9.17 -11.81 14.13
C GLU A 107 10.46 -12.26 13.40
N GLY A 108 11.50 -11.45 13.37
CA GLY A 108 12.72 -11.74 12.62
C GLY A 108 12.51 -11.78 11.09
N ILE A 109 11.44 -11.14 10.60
CA ILE A 109 11.10 -11.10 9.18
C ILE A 109 11.47 -9.73 8.62
N ILE A 110 12.24 -9.70 7.53
CA ILE A 110 12.54 -8.47 6.79
C ILE A 110 11.55 -8.37 5.62
N PRO A 111 10.44 -7.63 5.76
CA PRO A 111 9.44 -7.49 4.71
C PRO A 111 9.92 -6.54 3.61
N ALA A 112 9.37 -6.64 2.41
CA ALA A 112 9.47 -5.55 1.43
C ALA A 112 8.73 -4.31 1.94
N ILE A 113 9.21 -3.10 1.59
CA ILE A 113 8.54 -1.84 2.00
C ILE A 113 7.09 -1.81 1.49
N GLU A 114 6.84 -2.36 0.31
CA GLU A 114 5.49 -2.50 -0.26
C GLU A 114 4.53 -3.17 0.72
N SER A 115 4.91 -4.32 1.25
CA SER A 115 4.08 -5.08 2.20
C SER A 115 4.07 -4.50 3.60
N SER A 116 5.06 -3.70 3.97
CA SER A 116 5.10 -2.98 5.25
C SER A 116 3.95 -1.98 5.39
N HIS A 117 3.42 -1.44 4.29
CA HIS A 117 2.20 -0.63 4.30
C HIS A 117 1.00 -1.44 4.81
N ALA A 118 0.85 -2.67 4.35
CA ALA A 118 -0.23 -3.54 4.82
C ALA A 118 -0.06 -3.94 6.30
N VAL A 119 1.18 -4.20 6.74
CA VAL A 119 1.50 -4.45 8.16
C VAL A 119 1.15 -3.23 9.02
N ALA A 120 1.53 -2.02 8.59
CA ALA A 120 1.22 -0.78 9.30
C ALA A 120 -0.29 -0.60 9.50
N TYR A 121 -1.07 -0.89 8.46
CA TYR A 121 -2.52 -0.82 8.61
C TYR A 121 -3.08 -1.94 9.51
N ALA A 122 -2.55 -3.15 9.44
CA ALA A 122 -2.95 -4.24 10.32
C ALA A 122 -2.71 -3.90 11.80
N LEU A 123 -1.59 -3.25 12.13
CA LEU A 123 -1.29 -2.77 13.49
C LEU A 123 -2.29 -1.72 13.98
N LYS A 124 -2.80 -0.87 13.09
CA LYS A 124 -3.87 0.10 13.41
C LYS A 124 -5.23 -0.56 13.57
N LEU A 125 -5.52 -1.55 12.75
CA LEU A 125 -6.82 -2.23 12.70
C LEU A 125 -7.00 -3.21 13.86
N ALA A 126 -5.98 -4.00 14.19
CA ALA A 126 -6.05 -5.09 15.17
C ALA A 126 -6.63 -4.68 16.55
N PRO A 127 -6.25 -3.52 17.12
CA PRO A 127 -6.82 -3.08 18.40
C PRO A 127 -8.32 -2.78 18.38
N THR A 128 -8.90 -2.60 17.18
CA THR A 128 -10.32 -2.28 17.00
C THR A 128 -11.19 -3.51 16.81
N LEU A 129 -10.57 -4.67 16.64
CA LEU A 129 -11.24 -5.95 16.38
C LEU A 129 -11.45 -6.75 17.67
N ARG A 130 -12.40 -7.67 17.62
CA ARG A 130 -12.58 -8.65 18.68
C ARG A 130 -11.44 -9.67 18.65
N LYS A 131 -11.19 -10.34 19.77
CA LYS A 131 -10.10 -11.33 19.92
C LYS A 131 -10.26 -12.57 19.04
N ASP A 132 -11.46 -12.86 18.58
CA ASP A 132 -11.81 -14.00 17.73
C ASP A 132 -11.78 -13.66 16.22
N GLU A 133 -11.56 -12.40 15.88
CA GLU A 133 -11.41 -11.97 14.47
C GLU A 133 -9.97 -12.20 13.98
N ILE A 134 -9.83 -12.57 12.73
CA ILE A 134 -8.55 -12.92 12.11
C ILE A 134 -8.20 -11.88 11.04
N ILE A 135 -6.96 -11.42 11.06
CA ILE A 135 -6.37 -10.59 9.99
C ILE A 135 -5.33 -11.44 9.26
N ILE A 136 -5.45 -11.51 7.94
CA ILE A 136 -4.42 -12.10 7.07
C ILE A 136 -3.74 -10.98 6.31
N VAL A 137 -2.42 -10.83 6.49
CA VAL A 137 -1.60 -9.88 5.76
C VAL A 137 -0.73 -10.62 4.74
N ASN A 138 -0.82 -10.23 3.49
CA ASN A 138 0.04 -10.79 2.45
C ASN A 138 1.40 -10.08 2.44
N LEU A 139 2.42 -10.74 2.97
CA LEU A 139 3.82 -10.30 2.86
C LEU A 139 4.39 -10.75 1.52
N SER A 140 4.15 -9.96 0.48
CA SER A 140 4.70 -10.18 -0.84
C SER A 140 6.10 -9.58 -0.97
N GLY A 141 7.02 -10.33 -1.57
CA GLY A 141 8.41 -9.90 -1.74
C GLY A 141 9.26 -10.04 -0.47
N ARG A 142 10.49 -9.59 -0.58
CA ARG A 142 11.51 -9.63 0.47
C ARG A 142 12.16 -8.25 0.62
N GLY A 143 12.57 -7.88 1.83
CA GLY A 143 13.05 -6.55 2.15
C GLY A 143 14.56 -6.34 2.07
N ASP A 144 15.35 -7.37 1.77
CA ASP A 144 16.80 -7.24 1.63
C ASP A 144 17.20 -6.22 0.53
N LYS A 145 16.39 -6.08 -0.50
CA LYS A 145 16.54 -5.04 -1.55
C LYS A 145 16.37 -3.61 -1.01
N ASP A 146 15.66 -3.46 0.11
CA ASP A 146 15.23 -2.17 0.66
C ASP A 146 16.09 -1.70 1.83
N ILE A 147 17.04 -2.51 2.29
CA ILE A 147 17.84 -2.25 3.49
C ILE A 147 18.55 -0.89 3.43
N ASN A 148 19.14 -0.53 2.29
CA ASN A 148 19.82 0.76 2.12
C ASN A 148 18.87 1.95 2.23
N ILE A 149 17.64 1.82 1.74
CA ILE A 149 16.61 2.85 1.81
C ILE A 149 16.16 2.99 3.27
N ILE A 150 15.84 1.88 3.92
CA ILE A 150 15.43 1.84 5.33
C ILE A 150 16.52 2.37 6.26
N ALA A 151 17.78 1.98 6.05
CA ALA A 151 18.91 2.48 6.87
C ALA A 151 19.03 4.00 6.78
N ARG A 152 18.91 4.56 5.56
CA ARG A 152 18.92 6.00 5.34
C ARG A 152 17.78 6.70 6.07
N GLU A 153 16.56 6.18 5.95
CA GLU A 153 15.39 6.75 6.66
C GLU A 153 15.50 6.66 8.18
N MET A 154 16.19 5.64 8.67
CA MET A 154 16.47 5.48 10.11
C MET A 154 17.69 6.23 10.59
N GLY A 155 18.44 6.91 9.73
CA GLY A 155 19.69 7.58 10.06
C GLY A 155 20.81 6.61 10.49
N VAL A 156 20.80 5.39 9.97
CA VAL A 156 21.80 4.35 10.25
C VAL A 156 22.75 4.24 9.07
N GLU A 157 24.05 4.36 9.34
CA GLU A 157 25.09 4.04 8.35
C GLU A 157 25.36 2.52 8.35
N LEU A 158 25.26 1.93 7.19
CA LEU A 158 25.65 0.53 6.99
C LEU A 158 27.15 0.50 6.70
N SER A 159 27.89 -0.31 7.47
CA SER A 159 29.30 -0.64 7.12
C SER A 159 29.32 -1.47 5.84
N GLU A 160 30.21 -1.13 4.93
CA GLU A 160 30.52 -1.95 3.75
C GLU A 160 31.05 -3.35 4.11
#